data_a44893879018358b727d4f70fef75c51
#
_entry.id   a44893879018358b727d4f70fef75c51
#
_cell.length_a   1.000
_cell.length_b   1.000
_cell.length_c   1.000
_cell.angle_alpha   90.00
_cell.angle_beta   90.00
_cell.angle_gamma   90.00
#
_symmetry.space_group_name_H-M   'P 1'
#
loop_
_entity.id
_entity.type
_entity.pdbx_description
1 polymer ?
#
loop_
_entity_poly.entity_id
_entity_poly.type
_entity_poly.pdbx_seq_one_letter_code
_entity_poly.pdbx_strand_id
1 'polypeptide(L)'
;SLFPSRLNEVFRTFHLKIYAFDDNVIVTGANLSEDYFRNRQDRYFVLHCAPLARFYHMLVHNISEYSFKLVTSHGNEKEIDSKKSIPRLEMPKRSEMSSLASSIEILFHETNQQIAKNSPSQVIEMYTESTVVAPTLQMKALGIEYDENVTLQFLDYMVCANKQLQHGHRGKHQLRIASGYLNFTDAYIGSLAASDAQISVAVASLKANGFYGSPGLSGILPIAYKILEHRCWNKINSGRLKTSRNLLCILEYERRNWTFHGKGMWYAPKHSKFPSACLIGSPNYGWRSVDFDMESQVLIHTTCKSLQRKMHREWKLLEKFAGELHPSTFPRENMMPHYSISQEYSCWIHIITHLIKKFM
;
A
#
# COMPACT_ATOMS: atom_id res chain seq x y z
N SER A 1 28.93 6.58 1.59
CA SER A 1 28.08 5.37 1.58
C SER A 1 28.88 4.22 0.98
N LEU A 2 28.92 3.09 1.68
CA LEU A 2 29.61 1.86 1.24
C LEU A 2 28.90 1.16 0.06
N PHE A 3 27.70 1.61 -0.31
CA PHE A 3 26.85 1.01 -1.35
C PHE A 3 26.36 2.06 -2.34
N PRO A 4 26.10 1.68 -3.62
CA PRO A 4 25.41 2.53 -4.57
C PRO A 4 24.08 3.05 -3.99
N SER A 5 23.70 4.29 -4.28
CA SER A 5 22.54 4.98 -3.69
C SER A 5 21.24 4.18 -3.71
N ARG A 6 21.01 3.39 -4.77
CA ARG A 6 19.83 2.52 -4.88
C ARG A 6 19.85 1.28 -3.98
N LEU A 7 21.00 0.84 -3.50
CA LEU A 7 21.09 -0.27 -2.54
C LEU A 7 20.82 0.19 -1.10
N ASN A 8 20.99 1.48 -0.80
CA ASN A 8 20.59 2.01 0.50
C ASN A 8 19.09 1.98 0.71
N GLU A 9 18.28 2.10 -0.36
CA GLU A 9 16.82 1.99 -0.32
C GLU A 9 16.35 0.58 0.06
N VAL A 10 17.20 -0.45 -0.11
CA VAL A 10 16.86 -1.85 0.21
C VAL A 10 16.74 -2.06 1.71
N PHE A 11 17.45 -1.29 2.54
CA PHE A 11 17.54 -1.57 3.97
C PHE A 11 16.43 -0.95 4.80
N ARG A 12 15.96 0.27 4.50
CA ARG A 12 14.79 0.92 5.14
C ARG A 12 14.47 2.20 4.38
N THR A 13 13.19 2.43 4.08
CA THR A 13 12.78 3.66 3.41
C THR A 13 11.70 4.37 4.22
N PHE A 14 11.85 5.70 4.31
CA PHE A 14 10.76 6.56 4.70
C PHE A 14 9.74 6.58 3.54
N HIS A 15 8.78 5.65 3.61
CA HIS A 15 7.84 5.44 2.52
C HIS A 15 6.48 6.10 2.74
N LEU A 16 6.34 6.89 3.78
CA LEU A 16 5.17 7.74 4.04
C LEU A 16 4.98 8.77 2.91
N LYS A 17 3.75 8.97 2.47
CA LYS A 17 3.34 9.99 1.51
C LYS A 17 2.28 10.85 2.19
N ILE A 18 2.72 11.93 2.82
CA ILE A 18 1.90 12.82 3.63
C ILE A 18 1.83 14.18 2.97
N TYR A 19 0.62 14.59 2.60
CA TYR A 19 0.34 15.91 2.05
C TYR A 19 -0.79 16.52 2.88
N ALA A 20 -0.43 17.28 3.90
CA ALA A 20 -1.38 17.92 4.81
C ALA A 20 -1.33 19.43 4.65
N PHE A 21 -2.48 20.06 4.51
CA PHE A 21 -2.66 21.50 4.32
C PHE A 21 -3.84 21.96 5.16
N ASP A 22 -3.61 22.84 6.13
CA ASP A 22 -4.61 23.27 7.10
C ASP A 22 -5.33 22.04 7.71
N ASP A 23 -6.64 21.94 7.53
CA ASP A 23 -7.47 20.82 8.01
C ASP A 23 -7.67 19.70 6.97
N ASN A 24 -6.88 19.72 5.90
CA ASN A 24 -7.04 18.79 4.78
C ASN A 24 -5.84 17.85 4.68
N VAL A 25 -6.11 16.60 4.31
CA VAL A 25 -5.07 15.60 4.03
C VAL A 25 -5.33 14.95 2.68
N ILE A 26 -4.30 14.87 1.86
CA ILE A 26 -4.29 13.98 0.69
C ILE A 26 -3.64 12.67 1.11
N VAL A 27 -4.43 11.60 1.11
CA VAL A 27 -3.95 10.24 1.36
C VAL A 27 -3.71 9.53 0.04
N THR A 28 -2.51 9.01 -0.15
CA THR A 28 -2.09 8.43 -1.43
C THR A 28 -0.89 7.50 -1.25
N GLY A 29 -0.62 6.64 -2.25
CA GLY A 29 0.65 5.93 -2.42
C GLY A 29 1.67 6.67 -3.29
N ALA A 30 1.28 7.80 -3.88
CA ALA A 30 2.05 8.54 -4.88
C ALA A 30 3.17 9.38 -4.26
N ASN A 31 4.34 9.39 -4.87
CA ASN A 31 5.40 10.33 -4.57
C ASN A 31 5.12 11.69 -5.22
N LEU A 32 5.75 12.75 -4.71
CA LEU A 32 5.72 14.08 -5.32
C LEU A 32 6.73 14.12 -6.49
N SER A 33 6.41 13.45 -7.59
CA SER A 33 7.21 13.45 -8.81
C SER A 33 6.33 13.53 -10.06
N GLU A 34 6.91 14.00 -11.15
CA GLU A 34 6.20 14.33 -12.41
C GLU A 34 5.39 13.14 -12.95
N ASP A 35 5.95 11.92 -12.88
CA ASP A 35 5.29 10.70 -13.38
C ASP A 35 3.89 10.52 -12.80
N TYR A 36 3.71 10.80 -11.50
CA TYR A 36 2.43 10.63 -10.82
C TYR A 36 1.37 11.65 -11.25
N PHE A 37 1.80 12.76 -11.83
CA PHE A 37 0.88 13.76 -12.38
C PHE A 37 0.57 13.52 -13.87
N ARG A 38 1.30 12.62 -14.54
CA ARG A 38 1.17 12.43 -15.99
C ARG A 38 0.71 11.02 -16.40
N ASN A 39 1.50 10.00 -16.06
CA ASN A 39 1.37 8.67 -16.64
C ASN A 39 1.67 7.51 -15.68
N ARG A 40 1.59 7.76 -14.38
CA ARG A 40 1.64 6.70 -13.37
C ARG A 40 0.31 6.63 -12.63
N GLN A 41 -0.38 5.50 -12.76
CA GLN A 41 -1.66 5.27 -12.10
C GLN A 41 -1.44 5.03 -10.61
N ASP A 42 -1.98 5.92 -9.78
CA ASP A 42 -2.08 5.75 -8.33
C ASP A 42 -3.46 6.18 -7.83
N ARG A 43 -3.69 6.18 -6.52
CA ARG A 43 -4.93 6.50 -5.84
C ARG A 43 -4.77 7.75 -5.00
N TYR A 44 -5.81 8.58 -4.94
CA TYR A 44 -5.82 9.83 -4.19
C TYR A 44 -7.16 10.04 -3.51
N PHE A 45 -7.13 10.28 -2.20
CA PHE A 45 -8.28 10.73 -1.44
C PHE A 45 -7.94 12.06 -0.79
N VAL A 46 -8.84 13.04 -0.93
CA VAL A 46 -8.79 14.29 -0.18
C VAL A 46 -9.77 14.18 0.96
N LEU A 47 -9.27 14.26 2.18
CA LEU A 47 -10.04 14.15 3.42
C LEU A 47 -10.05 15.51 4.13
N HIS A 48 -11.22 16.06 4.34
CA HIS A 48 -11.44 17.26 5.14
C HIS A 48 -11.73 16.82 6.58
N CYS A 49 -10.67 16.70 7.40
CA CYS A 49 -10.74 16.15 8.75
C CYS A 49 -9.65 16.77 9.63
N ALA A 50 -9.99 17.77 10.41
CA ALA A 50 -9.04 18.48 11.25
C ALA A 50 -8.26 17.58 12.23
N PRO A 51 -8.87 16.60 12.94
CA PRO A 51 -8.11 15.68 13.79
C PRO A 51 -7.07 14.87 13.01
N LEU A 52 -7.42 14.38 11.81
CA LEU A 52 -6.50 13.63 10.97
C LEU A 52 -5.37 14.51 10.40
N ALA A 53 -5.69 15.74 9.99
CA ALA A 53 -4.70 16.70 9.52
C ALA A 53 -3.70 17.04 10.63
N ARG A 54 -4.19 17.32 11.84
CA ARG A 54 -3.36 17.56 13.02
C ARG A 54 -2.46 16.39 13.34
N PHE A 55 -2.98 15.16 13.26
CA PHE A 55 -2.19 13.94 13.42
C PHE A 55 -0.98 13.93 12.48
N TYR A 56 -1.20 14.15 11.19
CA TYR A 56 -0.10 14.11 10.21
C TYR A 56 0.86 15.30 10.36
N HIS A 57 0.39 16.49 10.70
CA HIS A 57 1.27 17.62 10.99
C HIS A 57 2.19 17.31 12.18
N MET A 58 1.63 16.77 13.28
CA MET A 58 2.41 16.41 14.46
C MET A 58 3.34 15.22 14.20
N LEU A 59 2.92 14.23 13.42
CA LEU A 59 3.76 13.11 13.01
C LEU A 59 5.01 13.59 12.25
N VAL A 60 4.81 14.45 11.26
CA VAL A 60 5.91 15.06 10.49
C VAL A 60 6.80 15.89 11.40
N HIS A 61 6.22 16.69 12.30
CA HIS A 61 6.98 17.48 13.26
C HIS A 61 7.85 16.58 14.16
N ASN A 62 7.26 15.57 14.79
CA ASN A 62 7.99 14.63 15.65
C ASN A 62 9.16 13.98 14.91
N ILE A 63 8.94 13.49 13.70
CA ILE A 63 10.00 12.86 12.88
C ILE A 63 11.08 13.88 12.51
N SER A 64 10.72 15.13 12.22
CA SER A 64 11.66 16.18 11.82
C SER A 64 12.69 16.51 12.90
N GLU A 65 12.33 16.38 14.18
CA GLU A 65 13.26 16.59 15.30
C GLU A 65 14.40 15.55 15.34
N TYR A 66 14.18 14.38 14.73
CA TYR A 66 15.15 13.28 14.61
C TYR A 66 15.78 13.20 13.21
N SER A 67 15.48 14.15 12.34
CA SER A 67 15.96 14.18 10.96
C SER A 67 17.07 15.20 10.75
N PHE A 68 17.97 14.95 9.80
CA PHE A 68 18.94 15.94 9.38
C PHE A 68 18.22 17.10 8.68
N LYS A 69 18.55 18.32 9.08
CA LYS A 69 18.02 19.53 8.45
C LYS A 69 18.93 19.96 7.31
N LEU A 70 18.35 20.14 6.15
CA LEU A 70 19.05 20.76 5.01
C LEU A 70 18.98 22.29 5.16
N VAL A 71 20.14 22.92 5.32
CA VAL A 71 20.24 24.36 5.43
C VAL A 71 21.01 24.90 4.23
N THR A 72 20.42 25.86 3.55
CA THR A 72 21.13 26.68 2.54
C THR A 72 21.72 27.88 3.24
N SER A 73 23.04 28.05 3.20
CA SER A 73 23.68 29.29 3.67
C SER A 73 23.30 30.41 2.72
N HIS A 74 22.34 31.26 3.13
CA HIS A 74 22.23 32.59 2.57
C HIS A 74 23.43 33.38 3.12
N GLY A 75 24.43 33.59 2.30
CA GLY A 75 25.48 34.57 2.60
C GLY A 75 24.83 35.93 2.84
N ASN A 76 25.42 36.73 3.72
CA ASN A 76 25.01 38.12 3.98
C ASN A 76 24.77 38.85 2.63
N GLU A 77 23.69 39.60 2.54
CA GLU A 77 23.14 40.28 1.34
C GLU A 77 24.13 41.19 0.56
N LYS A 78 25.41 41.17 0.85
CA LYS A 78 26.43 42.02 0.22
C LYS A 78 27.33 41.34 -0.82
N GLU A 79 27.21 40.00 -0.98
CA GLU A 79 27.91 39.24 -2.03
C GLU A 79 26.93 38.37 -2.78
N ILE A 80 26.16 38.95 -3.68
CA ILE A 80 25.35 38.22 -4.65
C ILE A 80 26.29 37.73 -5.75
N ASP A 81 27.11 36.73 -5.47
CA ASP A 81 27.66 35.86 -6.50
C ASP A 81 26.79 34.60 -6.56
N SER A 82 25.91 34.56 -7.54
CA SER A 82 24.78 33.67 -7.73
C SER A 82 25.14 32.19 -8.05
N LYS A 83 26.30 31.72 -7.68
CA LYS A 83 26.84 30.45 -8.19
C LYS A 83 27.45 29.52 -7.14
N LYS A 84 27.03 29.38 -5.92
CA LYS A 84 27.32 28.17 -5.09
C LYS A 84 26.89 28.33 -3.63
N SER A 85 25.61 28.33 -3.31
CA SER A 85 25.20 27.91 -1.97
C SER A 85 25.26 26.39 -1.89
N ILE A 86 26.31 25.86 -1.27
CA ILE A 86 26.41 24.42 -1.01
C ILE A 86 25.46 24.10 0.15
N PRO A 87 24.43 23.25 -0.07
CA PRO A 87 23.53 22.87 1.02
C PRO A 87 24.31 22.10 2.10
N ARG A 88 24.14 22.48 3.36
CA ARG A 88 24.75 21.85 4.51
C ARG A 88 23.70 21.05 5.28
N LEU A 89 24.07 19.85 5.73
CA LEU A 89 23.23 19.06 6.64
C LEU A 89 23.58 19.43 8.10
N GLU A 90 22.58 19.86 8.84
CA GLU A 90 22.67 20.04 10.30
C GLU A 90 22.20 18.77 11.02
N MET A 91 22.86 18.45 12.13
CA MET A 91 22.53 17.28 12.94
C MET A 91 21.10 17.36 13.49
N PRO A 92 20.44 16.21 13.67
CA PRO A 92 19.14 16.17 14.34
C PRO A 92 19.19 16.79 15.72
N LYS A 93 18.08 17.42 16.14
CA LYS A 93 17.95 17.97 17.49
C LYS A 93 17.87 16.88 18.56
N ARG A 94 17.37 15.70 18.20
CA ARG A 94 17.20 14.54 19.08
C ARG A 94 17.78 13.30 18.43
N SER A 95 18.26 12.36 19.23
CA SER A 95 18.89 11.11 18.77
C SER A 95 18.28 9.84 19.39
N GLU A 96 17.52 9.97 20.48
CA GLU A 96 16.95 8.81 21.19
C GLU A 96 15.70 8.29 20.48
N MET A 97 15.81 7.21 19.74
CA MET A 97 14.71 6.62 18.96
C MET A 97 13.56 6.10 19.83
N SER A 98 13.82 5.70 21.08
CA SER A 98 12.78 5.32 22.04
C SER A 98 11.85 6.48 22.38
N SER A 99 12.40 7.69 22.50
CA SER A 99 11.63 8.91 22.74
C SER A 99 10.75 9.27 21.52
N LEU A 100 11.22 9.01 20.30
CA LEU A 100 10.41 9.16 19.10
C LEU A 100 9.25 8.16 19.09
N ALA A 101 9.51 6.88 19.37
CA ALA A 101 8.48 5.85 19.44
C ALA A 101 7.37 6.24 20.41
N SER A 102 7.72 6.61 21.65
CA SER A 102 6.75 7.03 22.67
C SER A 102 5.95 8.27 22.26
N SER A 103 6.58 9.25 21.61
CA SER A 103 5.88 10.45 21.12
C SER A 103 4.85 10.11 20.04
N ILE A 104 5.17 9.17 19.14
CA ILE A 104 4.28 8.72 18.08
C ILE A 104 3.11 7.89 18.66
N GLU A 105 3.37 7.02 19.63
CA GLU A 105 2.33 6.23 20.31
C GLU A 105 1.32 7.12 21.04
N ILE A 106 1.78 8.12 21.79
CA ILE A 106 0.91 9.09 22.45
C ILE A 106 0.05 9.82 21.42
N LEU A 107 0.68 10.37 20.38
CA LEU A 107 -0.02 11.08 19.31
C LEU A 107 -1.09 10.19 18.63
N PHE A 108 -0.76 8.94 18.34
CA PHE A 108 -1.67 8.00 17.73
C PHE A 108 -2.87 7.71 18.64
N HIS A 109 -2.61 7.47 19.91
CA HIS A 109 -3.66 7.19 20.90
C HIS A 109 -4.60 8.38 21.11
N GLU A 110 -4.08 9.56 21.31
CA GLU A 110 -4.87 10.81 21.47
C GLU A 110 -5.72 11.10 20.22
N THR A 111 -5.16 10.92 19.03
CA THR A 111 -5.89 11.14 17.78
C THR A 111 -7.06 10.19 17.63
N ASN A 112 -6.84 8.90 17.89
CA ASN A 112 -7.91 7.90 17.79
C ASN A 112 -9.01 8.15 18.83
N GLN A 113 -8.66 8.61 20.05
CA GLN A 113 -9.65 9.02 21.05
C GLN A 113 -10.47 10.23 20.56
N GLN A 114 -9.84 11.22 19.94
CA GLN A 114 -10.54 12.40 19.40
C GLN A 114 -11.48 12.02 18.27
N ILE A 115 -11.02 11.18 17.35
CA ILE A 115 -11.84 10.68 16.24
C ILE A 115 -13.04 9.88 16.79
N ALA A 116 -12.82 8.99 17.75
CA ALA A 116 -13.87 8.21 18.37
C ALA A 116 -14.92 9.06 19.08
N LYS A 117 -14.49 10.09 19.82
CA LYS A 117 -15.41 11.03 20.49
C LYS A 117 -16.28 11.82 19.51
N ASN A 118 -15.76 12.12 18.33
CA ASN A 118 -16.46 12.87 17.28
C ASN A 118 -17.26 11.95 16.32
N SER A 119 -17.16 10.63 16.50
CA SER A 119 -17.92 9.67 15.70
C SER A 119 -19.39 9.66 16.14
N PRO A 120 -20.36 9.62 15.21
CA PRO A 120 -21.76 9.51 15.55
C PRO A 120 -22.03 8.27 16.40
N SER A 121 -23.01 8.35 17.33
CA SER A 121 -23.48 7.16 18.01
C SER A 121 -24.11 6.16 17.01
N GLN A 122 -24.12 4.87 17.33
CA GLN A 122 -24.72 3.84 16.48
C GLN A 122 -26.18 4.15 16.09
N VAL A 123 -26.93 4.82 16.97
CA VAL A 123 -28.30 5.25 16.70
C VAL A 123 -28.36 6.33 15.63
N ILE A 124 -27.43 7.31 15.67
CA ILE A 124 -27.32 8.38 14.66
C ILE A 124 -26.85 7.78 13.32
N GLU A 125 -25.91 6.85 13.30
CA GLU A 125 -25.45 6.17 12.09
C GLU A 125 -26.57 5.42 11.35
N MET A 126 -27.57 4.92 12.07
CA MET A 126 -28.70 4.22 11.46
C MET A 126 -29.61 5.14 10.64
N TYR A 127 -29.62 6.44 10.94
CA TYR A 127 -30.49 7.43 10.28
C TYR A 127 -29.75 8.47 9.42
N THR A 128 -28.43 8.56 9.54
CA THR A 128 -27.63 9.54 8.79
C THR A 128 -26.45 8.87 8.07
N GLU A 129 -26.14 9.36 6.86
CA GLU A 129 -24.92 8.94 6.16
C GLU A 129 -23.70 9.47 6.93
N SER A 130 -22.80 8.58 7.29
CA SER A 130 -21.56 8.90 8.04
C SER A 130 -20.31 8.33 7.36
N THR A 131 -19.17 8.90 7.68
CA THR A 131 -17.86 8.40 7.28
C THR A 131 -16.91 8.51 8.44
N VAL A 132 -16.31 7.40 8.82
CA VAL A 132 -15.28 7.32 9.86
C VAL A 132 -13.94 7.05 9.19
N VAL A 133 -12.90 7.72 9.67
CA VAL A 133 -11.53 7.56 9.21
C VAL A 133 -10.62 7.23 10.38
N ALA A 134 -9.66 6.32 10.19
CA ALA A 134 -8.67 5.98 11.20
C ALA A 134 -7.29 5.84 10.53
N PRO A 135 -6.28 6.63 10.96
CA PRO A 135 -4.92 6.46 10.46
C PRO A 135 -4.31 5.19 11.02
N THR A 136 -3.37 4.62 10.28
CA THR A 136 -2.51 3.52 10.72
C THR A 136 -1.05 3.87 10.46
N LEU A 137 -0.15 3.24 11.21
CA LEU A 137 1.29 3.42 11.07
C LEU A 137 2.00 2.08 11.14
N GLN A 138 3.01 1.91 10.29
CA GLN A 138 3.97 0.83 10.34
C GLN A 138 5.37 1.42 10.45
N MET A 139 6.02 1.18 11.56
CA MET A 139 7.38 1.59 11.85
C MET A 139 8.00 0.52 12.76
N LYS A 140 8.13 -0.70 12.26
CA LYS A 140 8.50 -1.89 13.04
C LYS A 140 9.82 -1.72 13.78
N ALA A 141 10.77 -0.95 13.23
CA ALA A 141 12.01 -0.61 13.91
C ALA A 141 11.81 0.19 15.21
N LEU A 142 10.65 0.81 15.39
CA LEU A 142 10.24 1.54 16.58
C LEU A 142 9.21 0.78 17.43
N GLY A 143 8.91 -0.48 17.07
CA GLY A 143 7.86 -1.28 17.72
C GLY A 143 6.42 -0.90 17.35
N ILE A 144 6.23 -0.06 16.31
CA ILE A 144 4.91 0.40 15.88
C ILE A 144 4.45 -0.46 14.70
N GLU A 145 3.44 -1.32 14.93
CA GLU A 145 2.93 -2.30 13.95
C GLU A 145 1.40 -2.16 13.76
N TYR A 146 0.85 -0.95 13.90
CA TYR A 146 -0.60 -0.72 13.82
C TYR A 146 -1.15 -0.98 12.43
N ASP A 147 -0.37 -0.73 11.37
CA ASP A 147 -0.83 -0.93 9.99
C ASP A 147 -1.00 -2.40 9.65
N GLU A 148 -0.02 -3.24 9.98
CA GLU A 148 -0.12 -4.70 9.80
C GLU A 148 -1.29 -5.26 10.58
N ASN A 149 -1.43 -4.89 11.87
CA ASN A 149 -2.50 -5.35 12.73
C ASN A 149 -3.89 -4.97 12.21
N VAL A 150 -4.10 -3.72 11.80
CA VAL A 150 -5.37 -3.26 11.23
C VAL A 150 -5.66 -3.96 9.90
N THR A 151 -4.66 -4.13 9.06
CA THR A 151 -4.82 -4.84 7.78
C THR A 151 -5.20 -6.30 7.99
N LEU A 152 -4.57 -7.01 8.92
CA LEU A 152 -4.94 -8.39 9.28
C LEU A 152 -6.36 -8.45 9.83
N GLN A 153 -6.72 -7.57 10.78
CA GLN A 153 -8.08 -7.50 11.31
C GLN A 153 -9.12 -7.21 10.22
N PHE A 154 -8.79 -6.33 9.27
CA PHE A 154 -9.64 -6.04 8.12
C PHE A 154 -9.86 -7.28 7.24
N LEU A 155 -8.81 -8.09 7.00
CA LEU A 155 -8.91 -9.34 6.26
C LEU A 155 -9.65 -10.42 7.06
N ASP A 156 -9.39 -10.56 8.35
CA ASP A 156 -10.01 -11.56 9.23
C ASP A 156 -11.48 -11.27 9.49
N TYR A 157 -11.89 -10.00 9.50
CA TYR A 157 -13.31 -9.64 9.56
C TYR A 157 -14.11 -10.35 8.46
N MET A 158 -13.57 -10.49 7.26
CA MET A 158 -14.23 -11.16 6.15
C MET A 158 -14.31 -12.69 6.36
N VAL A 159 -13.38 -13.28 7.10
CA VAL A 159 -13.44 -14.70 7.50
C VAL A 159 -14.55 -14.90 8.53
N CYS A 160 -14.65 -14.03 9.53
CA CYS A 160 -15.62 -14.12 10.61
C CYS A 160 -17.05 -13.77 10.19
N ALA A 161 -17.21 -12.71 9.39
CA ALA A 161 -18.52 -12.27 8.91
C ALA A 161 -19.28 -13.35 8.12
N ASN A 162 -18.56 -14.26 7.47
CA ASN A 162 -19.17 -15.38 6.76
C ASN A 162 -19.60 -16.50 7.68
N LYS A 163 -18.93 -16.74 8.81
CA LYS A 163 -19.30 -17.79 9.78
C LYS A 163 -20.60 -17.49 10.51
N GLN A 164 -20.87 -16.22 10.81
CA GLN A 164 -22.07 -15.80 11.53
C GLN A 164 -23.35 -15.80 10.68
N LEU A 165 -23.24 -15.82 9.35
CA LEU A 165 -24.38 -15.70 8.43
C LEU A 165 -24.69 -16.99 7.65
N GLN A 166 -24.53 -18.19 8.27
CA GLN A 166 -24.75 -19.49 7.63
C GLN A 166 -26.21 -19.77 7.19
N HIS A 167 -27.17 -18.89 7.46
CA HIS A 167 -28.56 -19.14 7.11
C HIS A 167 -29.05 -18.26 5.95
N GLY A 168 -29.11 -18.87 4.76
CA GLY A 168 -30.11 -18.54 3.74
C GLY A 168 -29.81 -17.44 2.74
N HIS A 169 -28.69 -16.69 2.78
CA HIS A 169 -28.47 -15.60 1.85
C HIS A 169 -27.46 -15.94 0.74
N ARG A 170 -27.94 -15.90 -0.51
CA ARG A 170 -27.11 -15.98 -1.72
C ARG A 170 -26.29 -14.68 -1.87
N GLY A 171 -24.98 -14.79 -2.10
CA GLY A 171 -24.07 -13.67 -2.31
C GLY A 171 -22.79 -13.83 -1.50
N LYS A 172 -21.69 -13.25 -2.00
CA LYS A 172 -20.38 -13.25 -1.34
C LYS A 172 -19.92 -11.83 -1.09
N HIS A 173 -19.15 -11.64 -0.02
CA HIS A 173 -18.39 -10.43 0.17
C HIS A 173 -17.39 -10.26 -0.97
N GLN A 174 -17.10 -9.05 -1.36
CA GLN A 174 -16.10 -8.74 -2.38
C GLN A 174 -14.93 -8.00 -1.74
N LEU A 175 -13.75 -8.53 -1.95
CA LEU A 175 -12.51 -7.87 -1.62
C LEU A 175 -11.75 -7.56 -2.90
N ARG A 176 -11.46 -6.29 -3.10
CA ARG A 176 -10.66 -5.80 -4.21
C ARG A 176 -9.38 -5.23 -3.62
N ILE A 177 -8.25 -5.59 -4.19
CA ILE A 177 -6.93 -5.17 -3.74
C ILE A 177 -6.19 -4.59 -4.93
N ALA A 178 -5.48 -3.49 -4.73
CA ALA A 178 -4.47 -3.01 -5.65
C ALA A 178 -3.10 -3.09 -4.99
N SER A 179 -2.10 -3.58 -5.70
CA SER A 179 -0.70 -3.51 -5.31
C SER A 179 0.17 -3.46 -6.56
N GLY A 180 0.95 -2.39 -6.70
CA GLY A 180 1.90 -2.26 -7.81
C GLY A 180 2.98 -3.35 -7.81
N TYR A 181 3.24 -3.93 -6.62
CA TYR A 181 4.31 -4.90 -6.38
C TYR A 181 3.80 -6.03 -5.47
N LEU A 182 3.19 -7.05 -6.07
CA LEU A 182 2.57 -8.15 -5.32
C LEU A 182 3.61 -9.06 -4.69
N ASN A 183 3.80 -8.92 -3.39
CA ASN A 183 4.68 -9.75 -2.58
C ASN A 183 4.12 -9.91 -1.16
N PHE A 184 2.86 -10.32 -1.03
CA PHE A 184 2.16 -10.42 0.24
C PHE A 184 2.92 -11.27 1.27
N THR A 185 2.83 -10.87 2.54
CA THR A 185 3.36 -11.66 3.65
C THR A 185 2.60 -12.99 3.81
N ASP A 186 3.22 -13.97 4.46
CA ASP A 186 2.54 -15.24 4.69
C ASP A 186 1.30 -15.09 5.57
N ALA A 187 1.26 -14.11 6.48
CA ALA A 187 0.10 -13.77 7.28
C ALA A 187 -1.08 -13.29 6.41
N TYR A 188 -0.84 -12.32 5.50
CA TYR A 188 -1.86 -11.86 4.57
C TYR A 188 -2.35 -12.97 3.63
N ILE A 189 -1.43 -13.80 3.11
CA ILE A 189 -1.78 -14.96 2.29
C ILE A 189 -2.67 -15.93 3.05
N GLY A 190 -2.36 -16.19 4.33
CA GLY A 190 -3.16 -17.05 5.21
C GLY A 190 -4.59 -16.54 5.38
N SER A 191 -4.78 -15.27 5.73
CA SER A 191 -6.10 -14.65 5.87
C SER A 191 -6.88 -14.64 4.55
N LEU A 192 -6.21 -14.32 3.42
CA LEU A 192 -6.84 -14.37 2.10
C LEU A 192 -7.27 -15.78 1.70
N ALA A 193 -6.43 -16.79 1.96
CA ALA A 193 -6.75 -18.20 1.68
C ALA A 193 -7.92 -18.73 2.55
N ALA A 194 -7.99 -18.28 3.79
CA ALA A 194 -9.07 -18.64 4.72
C ALA A 194 -10.39 -17.92 4.42
N SER A 195 -10.35 -16.78 3.73
CA SER A 195 -11.51 -15.94 3.42
C SER A 195 -12.44 -16.65 2.41
N ASP A 196 -13.76 -16.48 2.57
CA ASP A 196 -14.79 -16.90 1.60
C ASP A 196 -15.22 -15.77 0.65
N ALA A 197 -14.59 -14.61 0.73
CA ALA A 197 -14.88 -13.48 -0.15
C ALA A 197 -14.48 -13.77 -1.61
N GLN A 198 -15.15 -13.12 -2.55
CA GLN A 198 -14.66 -13.02 -3.91
C GLN A 198 -13.51 -12.02 -3.93
N ILE A 199 -12.31 -12.48 -4.26
CA ILE A 199 -11.10 -11.66 -4.21
C ILE A 199 -10.61 -11.35 -5.62
N SER A 200 -10.39 -10.06 -5.90
CA SER A 200 -9.74 -9.58 -7.12
C SER A 200 -8.55 -8.71 -6.76
N VAL A 201 -7.39 -8.97 -7.37
CA VAL A 201 -6.15 -8.22 -7.11
C VAL A 201 -5.67 -7.59 -8.40
N ALA A 202 -5.63 -6.26 -8.45
CA ALA A 202 -5.03 -5.51 -9.56
C ALA A 202 -3.53 -5.32 -9.31
N VAL A 203 -2.72 -5.72 -10.27
CA VAL A 203 -1.25 -5.67 -10.25
C VAL A 203 -0.72 -4.99 -11.51
N ALA A 204 0.54 -4.57 -11.51
CA ALA A 204 1.19 -4.10 -12.73
C ALA A 204 1.43 -5.25 -13.69
N SER A 205 1.08 -5.10 -14.98
CA SER A 205 1.64 -5.96 -16.02
C SER A 205 3.17 -5.78 -16.06
N LEU A 206 3.85 -6.65 -16.77
CA LEU A 206 5.30 -6.51 -16.90
C LEU A 206 5.71 -5.13 -17.45
N LYS A 207 5.01 -4.63 -18.46
CA LYS A 207 5.28 -3.32 -19.10
C LYS A 207 4.83 -2.13 -18.24
N ALA A 208 3.82 -2.31 -17.40
CA ALA A 208 3.32 -1.30 -16.50
C ALA A 208 4.12 -1.24 -15.18
N ASN A 209 5.07 -2.15 -14.96
CA ASN A 209 5.95 -2.13 -13.79
C ASN A 209 6.95 -0.97 -13.90
N GLY A 210 7.14 -0.20 -12.81
CA GLY A 210 8.02 0.96 -12.80
C GLY A 210 9.50 0.67 -13.04
N PHE A 211 9.92 -0.59 -12.96
CA PHE A 211 11.29 -1.05 -13.24
C PHE A 211 11.46 -1.63 -14.65
N TYR A 212 10.40 -1.69 -15.44
CA TYR A 212 10.48 -2.22 -16.81
C TYR A 212 11.43 -1.40 -17.67
N GLY A 213 12.38 -2.08 -18.32
CA GLY A 213 13.42 -1.43 -19.14
C GLY A 213 14.52 -0.72 -18.33
N SER A 214 14.56 -0.85 -17.01
CA SER A 214 15.63 -0.29 -16.19
C SER A 214 16.96 -1.02 -16.45
N PRO A 215 18.10 -0.31 -16.44
CA PRO A 215 19.41 -0.92 -16.67
C PRO A 215 19.85 -1.78 -15.47
N GLY A 216 20.71 -2.78 -15.73
CA GLY A 216 21.33 -3.63 -14.73
C GLY A 216 20.34 -4.52 -13.96
N LEU A 217 20.63 -4.81 -12.70
CA LEU A 217 19.82 -5.71 -11.85
C LEU A 217 18.38 -5.22 -11.64
N SER A 218 18.13 -3.92 -11.71
CA SER A 218 16.77 -3.37 -11.57
C SER A 218 15.82 -3.84 -12.68
N GLY A 219 16.35 -4.13 -13.87
CA GLY A 219 15.57 -4.66 -14.99
C GLY A 219 15.06 -6.10 -14.79
N ILE A 220 15.59 -6.83 -13.80
CA ILE A 220 15.16 -8.19 -13.44
C ILE A 220 13.94 -8.12 -12.50
N LEU A 221 13.76 -7.04 -11.75
CA LEU A 221 12.70 -6.91 -10.74
C LEU A 221 11.28 -7.18 -11.30
N PRO A 222 10.87 -6.71 -12.48
CA PRO A 222 9.55 -7.03 -13.03
C PRO A 222 9.31 -8.53 -13.18
N ILE A 223 10.34 -9.29 -13.58
CA ILE A 223 10.25 -10.76 -13.73
C ILE A 223 10.16 -11.41 -12.34
N ALA A 224 10.97 -10.95 -11.38
CA ALA A 224 10.93 -11.45 -10.01
C ALA A 224 9.54 -11.23 -9.38
N TYR A 225 8.88 -10.09 -9.62
CA TYR A 225 7.50 -9.85 -9.17
C TYR A 225 6.50 -10.80 -9.83
N LYS A 226 6.67 -11.19 -11.09
CA LYS A 226 5.82 -12.20 -11.74
C LYS A 226 5.97 -13.59 -11.10
N ILE A 227 7.17 -13.96 -10.68
CA ILE A 227 7.42 -15.20 -9.93
C ILE A 227 6.70 -15.16 -8.57
N LEU A 228 6.80 -14.03 -7.84
CA LEU A 228 6.14 -13.86 -6.55
C LEU A 228 4.62 -13.85 -6.69
N GLU A 229 4.08 -13.22 -7.73
CA GLU A 229 2.66 -13.19 -8.07
C GLU A 229 2.12 -14.62 -8.30
N HIS A 230 2.81 -15.42 -9.10
CA HIS A 230 2.46 -16.83 -9.32
C HIS A 230 2.50 -17.65 -8.03
N ARG A 231 3.54 -17.49 -7.20
CA ARG A 231 3.63 -18.16 -5.90
C ARG A 231 2.49 -17.75 -4.97
N CYS A 232 2.15 -16.47 -4.92
CA CYS A 232 1.04 -15.94 -4.14
C CYS A 232 -0.29 -16.54 -4.60
N TRP A 233 -0.56 -16.55 -5.91
CA TRP A 233 -1.74 -17.15 -6.50
C TRP A 233 -1.87 -18.63 -6.15
N ASN A 234 -0.80 -19.42 -6.30
CA ASN A 234 -0.79 -20.83 -5.95
C ASN A 234 -1.09 -21.08 -4.47
N LYS A 235 -0.43 -20.33 -3.55
CA LYS A 235 -0.64 -20.50 -2.12
C LYS A 235 -2.09 -20.21 -1.71
N ILE A 236 -2.65 -19.11 -2.18
CA ILE A 236 -4.04 -18.73 -1.84
C ILE A 236 -5.02 -19.74 -2.44
N ASN A 237 -4.86 -20.09 -3.70
CA ASN A 237 -5.82 -20.96 -4.39
C ASN A 237 -5.71 -22.43 -3.96
N SER A 238 -4.54 -22.92 -3.58
CA SER A 238 -4.41 -24.29 -3.01
C SER A 238 -5.25 -24.46 -1.74
N GLY A 239 -5.32 -23.43 -0.89
CA GLY A 239 -6.20 -23.42 0.27
C GLY A 239 -7.68 -23.35 -0.10
N ARG A 240 -8.03 -22.53 -1.11
CA ARG A 240 -9.42 -22.29 -1.54
C ARG A 240 -10.02 -23.45 -2.32
N LEU A 241 -9.24 -24.11 -3.18
CA LEU A 241 -9.67 -25.32 -3.92
C LEU A 241 -10.13 -26.43 -2.97
N LYS A 242 -9.44 -26.66 -1.84
CA LYS A 242 -9.82 -27.65 -0.84
C LYS A 242 -11.19 -27.39 -0.21
N THR A 243 -11.66 -26.16 -0.25
CA THR A 243 -12.92 -25.72 0.38
C THR A 243 -14.00 -25.35 -0.64
N SER A 244 -13.80 -25.64 -1.92
CA SER A 244 -14.71 -25.28 -3.04
C SER A 244 -15.03 -23.78 -3.09
N ARG A 245 -14.09 -22.94 -2.67
CA ARG A 245 -14.23 -21.47 -2.71
C ARG A 245 -13.84 -20.92 -4.09
N ASN A 246 -14.33 -19.73 -4.42
CA ASN A 246 -13.92 -19.04 -5.64
C ASN A 246 -12.41 -18.77 -5.62
N LEU A 247 -11.78 -18.95 -6.76
CA LEU A 247 -10.36 -18.66 -6.92
C LEU A 247 -10.09 -17.17 -6.81
N LEU A 248 -8.87 -16.85 -6.43
CA LEU A 248 -8.34 -15.49 -6.54
C LEU A 248 -8.25 -15.11 -8.01
N CYS A 249 -8.84 -13.97 -8.37
CA CYS A 249 -8.71 -13.37 -9.70
C CYS A 249 -7.58 -12.33 -9.66
N ILE A 250 -6.56 -12.49 -10.50
CA ILE A 250 -5.52 -11.46 -10.70
C ILE A 250 -5.86 -10.69 -11.97
N LEU A 251 -5.79 -9.37 -11.88
CA LEU A 251 -6.04 -8.42 -12.94
C LEU A 251 -4.74 -7.67 -13.26
N GLU A 252 -4.14 -7.92 -14.41
CA GLU A 252 -2.95 -7.22 -14.87
C GLU A 252 -3.31 -5.90 -15.53
N TYR A 253 -2.96 -4.78 -14.86
CA TYR A 253 -3.14 -3.44 -15.42
C TYR A 253 -2.10 -3.19 -16.51
N GLU A 254 -2.56 -2.85 -17.70
CA GLU A 254 -1.73 -2.43 -18.83
C GLU A 254 -2.44 -1.29 -19.59
N ARG A 255 -1.90 -0.10 -19.48
CA ARG A 255 -2.32 1.06 -20.26
C ARG A 255 -1.11 1.61 -21.01
N ARG A 256 -1.25 1.82 -22.31
CA ARG A 256 -0.16 2.30 -23.17
C ARG A 256 0.53 3.53 -22.58
N ASN A 257 1.84 3.49 -22.42
CA ASN A 257 2.69 4.55 -21.85
C ASN A 257 2.38 4.92 -20.39
N TRP A 258 1.68 4.05 -19.65
CA TRP A 258 1.40 4.24 -18.24
C TRP A 258 2.05 3.15 -17.40
N THR A 259 2.55 3.54 -16.23
CA THR A 259 2.93 2.58 -15.19
C THR A 259 1.83 2.48 -14.12
N PHE A 260 1.78 1.38 -13.40
CA PHE A 260 0.83 1.12 -12.34
C PHE A 260 1.51 1.11 -10.97
N HIS A 261 0.96 1.90 -10.05
CA HIS A 261 1.49 2.02 -8.69
C HIS A 261 0.37 2.09 -7.64
N GLY A 262 -0.87 1.82 -8.04
CA GLY A 262 -2.02 1.84 -7.13
C GLY A 262 -1.88 0.86 -5.99
N LYS A 263 -2.29 1.27 -4.78
CA LYS A 263 -2.29 0.46 -3.55
C LYS A 263 -3.56 0.68 -2.78
N GLY A 264 -3.98 -0.37 -2.08
CA GLY A 264 -5.12 -0.29 -1.16
C GLY A 264 -6.09 -1.43 -1.32
N MET A 265 -7.11 -1.43 -0.48
CA MET A 265 -8.15 -2.44 -0.45
C MET A 265 -9.52 -1.78 -0.46
N TRP A 266 -10.52 -2.46 -1.05
CA TRP A 266 -11.93 -2.08 -1.02
C TRP A 266 -12.76 -3.29 -0.62
N TYR A 267 -13.58 -3.11 0.38
CA TYR A 267 -14.50 -4.13 0.86
C TYR A 267 -15.93 -3.76 0.51
N ALA A 268 -16.63 -4.65 -0.17
CA ALA A 268 -18.08 -4.54 -0.41
C ALA A 268 -18.80 -5.71 0.27
N PRO A 269 -19.84 -5.42 1.09
CA PRO A 269 -20.60 -6.46 1.77
C PRO A 269 -21.42 -7.31 0.79
N LYS A 270 -21.91 -8.48 1.26
CA LYS A 270 -22.87 -9.30 0.52
C LYS A 270 -23.99 -8.39 0.01
N HIS A 271 -24.51 -8.68 -1.16
CA HIS A 271 -25.62 -7.92 -1.77
C HIS A 271 -25.30 -6.49 -2.21
N SER A 272 -24.06 -6.03 -2.07
CA SER A 272 -23.63 -4.74 -2.58
C SER A 272 -22.40 -4.88 -3.48
N LYS A 273 -22.44 -4.19 -4.62
CA LYS A 273 -21.23 -3.98 -5.44
C LYS A 273 -20.44 -2.76 -5.01
N PHE A 274 -21.03 -1.95 -4.10
CA PHE A 274 -20.44 -0.70 -3.65
C PHE A 274 -19.63 -0.92 -2.39
N PRO A 275 -18.36 -0.54 -2.34
CA PRO A 275 -17.54 -0.67 -1.15
C PRO A 275 -18.08 0.19 0.00
N SER A 276 -18.13 -0.38 1.20
CA SER A 276 -18.45 0.33 2.43
C SER A 276 -17.21 0.64 3.27
N ALA A 277 -16.08 -0.03 2.97
CA ALA A 277 -14.81 0.26 3.61
C ALA A 277 -13.66 0.21 2.61
N CYS A 278 -12.62 0.98 2.87
CA CYS A 278 -11.39 0.92 2.10
C CYS A 278 -10.16 1.25 2.95
N LEU A 279 -9.02 0.68 2.54
CA LEU A 279 -7.69 1.06 2.99
C LEU A 279 -7.00 1.82 1.85
N ILE A 280 -6.37 2.94 2.16
CA ILE A 280 -5.63 3.75 1.20
C ILE A 280 -4.39 4.36 1.86
N GLY A 281 -3.25 4.30 1.20
CA GLY A 281 -1.98 4.84 1.71
C GLY A 281 -0.78 4.34 0.95
N SER A 282 0.34 4.26 1.64
CA SER A 282 1.64 3.93 1.06
C SER A 282 1.98 2.43 1.00
N PRO A 283 1.43 1.51 1.86
CA PRO A 283 1.84 0.10 1.88
C PRO A 283 1.53 -0.66 0.59
N ASN A 284 2.49 -1.47 0.13
CA ASN A 284 2.29 -2.45 -0.93
C ASN A 284 1.83 -3.82 -0.39
N TYR A 285 1.60 -3.96 0.91
CA TYR A 285 1.22 -5.20 1.61
C TYR A 285 2.26 -6.32 1.49
N GLY A 286 3.48 -5.98 1.12
CA GLY A 286 4.60 -6.91 1.00
C GLY A 286 5.45 -6.97 2.27
N TRP A 287 6.39 -7.92 2.28
CA TRP A 287 7.36 -8.08 3.36
C TRP A 287 8.11 -6.79 3.67
N ARG A 288 8.49 -6.03 2.63
CA ARG A 288 9.20 -4.78 2.80
C ARG A 288 8.37 -3.73 3.54
N SER A 289 7.10 -3.57 3.17
CA SER A 289 6.19 -2.62 3.83
C SER A 289 5.95 -2.97 5.30
N VAL A 290 5.97 -4.26 5.64
CA VAL A 290 5.72 -4.73 7.01
C VAL A 290 6.99 -4.66 7.86
N ASP A 291 8.12 -5.15 7.35
CA ASP A 291 9.33 -5.37 8.16
C ASP A 291 10.33 -4.20 8.13
N PHE A 292 10.34 -3.39 7.08
CA PHE A 292 11.43 -2.46 6.84
C PHE A 292 11.01 -1.00 6.68
N ASP A 293 9.98 -0.73 5.89
CA ASP A 293 9.61 0.63 5.53
C ASP A 293 8.77 1.31 6.62
N MET A 294 8.84 2.63 6.66
CA MET A 294 7.90 3.43 7.43
C MET A 294 6.70 3.74 6.54
N GLU A 295 5.53 3.25 6.92
CA GLU A 295 4.32 3.31 6.11
C GLU A 295 3.16 3.93 6.89
N SER A 296 2.21 4.50 6.17
CA SER A 296 0.93 4.93 6.72
C SER A 296 -0.18 4.72 5.71
N GLN A 297 -1.31 4.28 6.19
CA GLN A 297 -2.57 4.31 5.44
C GLN A 297 -3.72 4.78 6.33
N VAL A 298 -4.87 4.98 5.71
CA VAL A 298 -6.10 5.36 6.40
C VAL A 298 -7.15 4.31 6.10
N LEU A 299 -7.74 3.75 7.16
CA LEU A 299 -8.97 2.98 7.07
C LEU A 299 -10.15 3.95 6.99
N ILE A 300 -10.97 3.79 5.97
CA ILE A 300 -12.20 4.55 5.76
C ILE A 300 -13.39 3.58 5.81
N HIS A 301 -14.33 3.82 6.71
CA HIS A 301 -15.62 3.15 6.71
C HIS A 301 -16.72 4.17 6.44
N THR A 302 -17.67 3.85 5.55
CA THR A 302 -18.69 4.82 5.16
C THR A 302 -20.04 4.17 4.86
N THR A 303 -21.09 4.81 5.34
CA THR A 303 -22.48 4.56 4.94
C THR A 303 -22.94 5.51 3.83
N CYS A 304 -22.15 6.56 3.53
CA CYS A 304 -22.45 7.55 2.51
C CYS A 304 -22.48 6.95 1.10
N LYS A 305 -23.67 6.91 0.50
CA LYS A 305 -23.91 6.28 -0.81
C LYS A 305 -23.14 6.96 -1.95
N SER A 306 -22.93 8.28 -1.86
CA SER A 306 -22.16 9.00 -2.87
C SER A 306 -20.69 8.60 -2.84
N LEU A 307 -20.08 8.46 -1.64
CA LEU A 307 -18.71 8.02 -1.49
C LEU A 307 -18.54 6.55 -1.89
N GLN A 308 -19.46 5.67 -1.49
CA GLN A 308 -19.47 4.27 -1.92
C GLN A 308 -19.48 4.13 -3.45
N ARG A 309 -20.27 4.96 -4.15
CA ARG A 309 -20.30 5.00 -5.63
C ARG A 309 -18.98 5.51 -6.22
N LYS A 310 -18.34 6.52 -5.59
CA LYS A 310 -17.03 7.02 -6.02
C LYS A 310 -15.96 5.94 -5.90
N MET A 311 -15.88 5.24 -4.76
CA MET A 311 -14.95 4.11 -4.56
C MET A 311 -15.18 2.97 -5.56
N HIS A 312 -16.44 2.65 -5.87
CA HIS A 312 -16.76 1.66 -6.90
C HIS A 312 -16.31 2.10 -8.29
N ARG A 313 -16.53 3.38 -8.63
CA ARG A 313 -16.09 3.94 -9.92
C ARG A 313 -14.56 3.93 -10.04
N GLU A 314 -13.85 4.25 -8.96
CA GLU A 314 -12.39 4.17 -8.91
C GLU A 314 -11.91 2.76 -9.30
N TRP A 315 -12.46 1.71 -8.68
CA TRP A 315 -12.11 0.33 -9.03
C TRP A 315 -12.44 0.02 -10.50
N LYS A 316 -13.61 0.44 -10.99
CA LYS A 316 -13.99 0.22 -12.39
C LYS A 316 -13.09 0.92 -13.41
N LEU A 317 -12.47 2.04 -13.03
CA LEU A 317 -11.45 2.69 -13.86
C LEU A 317 -10.17 1.87 -13.92
N LEU A 318 -9.77 1.17 -12.86
CA LEU A 318 -8.64 0.24 -12.89
C LEU A 318 -8.97 -0.97 -13.77
N GLU A 319 -10.13 -1.59 -13.58
CA GLU A 319 -10.58 -2.75 -14.39
C GLU A 319 -10.62 -2.44 -15.89
N LYS A 320 -10.93 -1.20 -16.27
CA LYS A 320 -10.99 -0.79 -17.69
C LYS A 320 -9.67 -1.05 -18.44
N PHE A 321 -8.55 -0.98 -17.72
CA PHE A 321 -7.21 -1.15 -18.28
C PHE A 321 -6.55 -2.43 -17.77
N ALA A 322 -7.30 -3.34 -17.15
CA ALA A 322 -6.76 -4.56 -16.59
C ALA A 322 -7.40 -5.79 -17.22
N GLY A 323 -6.56 -6.72 -17.64
CA GLY A 323 -6.97 -8.03 -18.15
C GLY A 323 -6.89 -9.08 -17.05
N GLU A 324 -7.82 -10.03 -17.03
CA GLU A 324 -7.74 -11.17 -16.11
C GLU A 324 -6.58 -12.08 -16.53
N LEU A 325 -5.72 -12.40 -15.57
CA LEU A 325 -4.62 -13.32 -15.77
C LEU A 325 -5.14 -14.74 -15.65
N HIS A 326 -5.16 -15.45 -16.78
CA HIS A 326 -5.58 -16.84 -16.79
C HIS A 326 -4.48 -17.74 -16.18
N PRO A 327 -4.82 -18.76 -15.36
CA PRO A 327 -3.84 -19.64 -14.74
C PRO A 327 -2.86 -20.31 -15.71
N SER A 328 -3.29 -20.55 -16.96
CA SER A 328 -2.43 -21.11 -18.00
C SER A 328 -1.37 -20.14 -18.55
N THR A 329 -1.51 -18.84 -18.29
CA THR A 329 -0.55 -17.82 -18.73
C THR A 329 0.59 -17.62 -17.72
N PHE A 330 0.47 -18.17 -16.51
CA PHE A 330 1.61 -18.21 -15.62
C PHE A 330 2.71 -19.08 -16.25
N PRO A 331 3.95 -18.61 -16.27
CA PRO A 331 5.05 -19.42 -16.74
C PRO A 331 5.06 -20.73 -15.93
N ARG A 332 4.91 -21.87 -16.59
CA ARG A 332 5.23 -23.15 -15.95
C ARG A 332 6.69 -23.05 -15.53
N GLU A 333 7.06 -23.67 -14.42
CA GLU A 333 8.43 -23.60 -13.87
C GLU A 333 9.53 -23.88 -14.92
N ASN A 334 9.18 -24.51 -16.05
CA ASN A 334 10.06 -24.87 -17.15
C ASN A 334 9.82 -24.08 -18.45
N MET A 335 8.90 -23.11 -18.48
CA MET A 335 8.59 -22.34 -19.69
C MET A 335 8.52 -20.85 -19.35
N MET A 336 9.57 -20.12 -19.71
CA MET A 336 9.54 -18.70 -19.99
C MET A 336 9.42 -18.50 -21.52
N PRO A 337 8.19 -18.54 -22.14
CA PRO A 337 8.06 -18.27 -23.57
C PRO A 337 8.09 -16.75 -23.76
N HIS A 338 8.93 -16.29 -24.64
CA HIS A 338 9.05 -14.93 -25.18
C HIS A 338 9.98 -13.91 -24.51
N TYR A 339 10.71 -14.28 -23.46
CA TYR A 339 11.93 -13.56 -23.14
C TYR A 339 13.10 -14.46 -23.52
N SER A 340 13.99 -13.98 -24.39
CA SER A 340 15.25 -14.63 -24.78
C SER A 340 16.26 -14.70 -23.62
N ILE A 341 15.77 -15.11 -22.46
CA ILE A 341 16.58 -15.41 -21.29
C ILE A 341 16.89 -16.90 -21.39
N SER A 342 18.15 -17.27 -21.57
CA SER A 342 18.59 -18.65 -21.63
C SER A 342 18.10 -19.43 -20.41
N GLN A 343 17.91 -20.73 -20.57
CA GLN A 343 17.42 -21.65 -19.52
C GLN A 343 18.23 -21.57 -18.21
N GLU A 344 19.53 -21.25 -18.30
CA GLU A 344 20.43 -21.04 -17.16
C GLU A 344 20.04 -19.79 -16.32
N TYR A 345 19.63 -18.71 -16.95
CA TYR A 345 19.16 -17.51 -16.22
C TYR A 345 17.83 -17.74 -15.48
N SER A 346 16.98 -18.64 -15.94
CA SER A 346 15.70 -18.96 -15.31
C SER A 346 15.91 -19.47 -13.86
N CYS A 347 16.83 -20.40 -13.65
CA CYS A 347 17.11 -20.97 -12.33
C CYS A 347 17.68 -19.93 -11.37
N TRP A 348 18.61 -19.10 -11.82
CA TRP A 348 19.22 -18.04 -11.04
C TRP A 348 18.23 -16.95 -10.63
N ILE A 349 17.28 -16.59 -11.53
CA ILE A 349 16.23 -15.60 -11.19
C ILE A 349 15.34 -16.14 -10.07
N HIS A 350 14.99 -17.41 -10.06
CA HIS A 350 14.20 -18.02 -8.98
C HIS A 350 14.96 -18.01 -7.65
N ILE A 351 16.27 -18.31 -7.67
CA ILE A 351 17.13 -18.27 -6.48
C ILE A 351 17.26 -16.85 -5.98
N ILE A 352 17.60 -15.90 -6.85
CA ILE A 352 17.71 -14.47 -6.51
C ILE A 352 16.38 -13.96 -5.94
N THR A 353 15.25 -14.24 -6.61
CA THR A 353 13.92 -13.85 -6.13
C THR A 353 13.63 -14.40 -4.74
N HIS A 354 14.03 -15.65 -4.45
CA HIS A 354 13.86 -16.24 -3.13
C HIS A 354 14.70 -15.51 -2.05
N LEU A 355 15.94 -15.16 -2.39
CA LEU A 355 16.85 -14.49 -1.46
C LEU A 355 16.43 -13.04 -1.18
N ILE A 356 15.96 -12.32 -2.20
CA ILE A 356 15.65 -10.89 -2.08
C ILE A 356 14.18 -10.58 -1.80
N LYS A 357 13.29 -11.59 -1.75
CA LYS A 357 11.84 -11.39 -1.59
C LYS A 357 11.44 -10.51 -0.41
N LYS A 358 12.20 -10.55 0.69
CA LYS A 358 11.94 -9.71 1.86
C LYS A 358 12.28 -8.24 1.65
N PHE A 359 13.12 -7.94 0.67
CA PHE A 359 13.58 -6.60 0.35
C PHE A 359 12.87 -6.00 -0.88
N MET A 360 11.93 -6.73 -1.46
CA MET A 360 11.16 -6.35 -2.64
C MET A 360 9.81 -5.73 -2.29
#